data_bf649af924bcca683988c3ca03f025ac
#
_entry.id   bf649af924bcca683988c3ca03f025ac
#
_cell.length_a   1.000
_cell.length_b   1.000
_cell.length_c   1.000
_cell.angle_alpha   90.00
_cell.angle_beta   90.00
_cell.angle_gamma   90.00
#
_symmetry.space_group_name_H-M   'P 1'
#
loop_
_entity.id
_entity.type
_entity.pdbx_description
1 polymer ?
#
loop_
_entity_poly.entity_id
_entity_poly.type
_entity_poly.pdbx_seq_one_letter_code
_entity_poly.pdbx_strand_id
1 'polypeptide(L)'
;MSENQNTLQSNTINHDSIRILNQAPYNPFAPNQNNINILPNNNDIYNNSIHATRPFSNEIQIKNEDPKTTNKQSSGINIDEEILLAQKQSQERMEKERMAIEYENEIKAEIEKTTPLISEELDIKVLLKDYEENLEYANSVKIITEKYKYIRKVRRDGNCFYRAYIYRLFEYICIKNNHRLYNEMLKKIEGIKDLTKKNGYDWILVEDFYNVFYGEFCSCFNSFQNNGVSVRDYMDNLFSDKDKGNYLIYFIRFCIASYLKENRMLYEVYIEGDFDTWIRKEVEAIDNEADQIQIMACVNYFDIGVKIEYLNKLKNEVVKFPEDKSDQDIFIEVLFTPGHYDILYH
;
A
#
# COMPACT_ATOMS: atom_id res chain seq x y z
N MET A 1 -39.41 -34.82 13.30
CA MET A 1 -39.23 -34.31 11.94
C MET A 1 -39.38 -32.81 12.01
N SER A 2 -38.29 -32.09 12.10
CA SER A 2 -38.22 -30.63 12.01
C SER A 2 -36.91 -30.34 11.30
N GLU A 3 -37.03 -29.89 10.05
CA GLU A 3 -35.96 -29.56 9.14
C GLU A 3 -35.24 -28.28 9.62
N ASN A 4 -33.95 -28.40 9.90
CA ASN A 4 -33.06 -27.25 10.05
C ASN A 4 -32.74 -26.69 8.67
N GLN A 5 -33.33 -25.56 8.33
CA GLN A 5 -32.89 -24.75 7.21
C GLN A 5 -31.70 -23.89 7.67
N ASN A 6 -30.50 -24.32 7.33
CA ASN A 6 -29.30 -23.47 7.36
C ASN A 6 -29.40 -22.43 6.25
N THR A 7 -29.75 -21.22 6.61
CA THR A 7 -29.68 -20.05 5.73
C THR A 7 -28.21 -19.65 5.59
N LEU A 8 -27.59 -20.02 4.49
CA LEU A 8 -26.37 -19.43 4.00
C LEU A 8 -26.66 -17.93 3.70
N GLN A 9 -26.24 -17.05 4.60
CA GLN A 9 -26.16 -15.64 4.28
C GLN A 9 -25.05 -15.46 3.22
N SER A 10 -25.48 -15.33 1.96
CA SER A 10 -24.62 -14.83 0.89
C SER A 10 -24.20 -13.40 1.26
N ASN A 11 -22.91 -13.19 1.46
CA ASN A 11 -22.33 -11.85 1.52
C ASN A 11 -22.61 -11.16 0.19
N THR A 12 -23.66 -10.36 0.17
CA THR A 12 -23.99 -9.51 -0.97
C THR A 12 -22.94 -8.40 -1.00
N ILE A 13 -21.97 -8.54 -1.88
CA ILE A 13 -21.00 -7.46 -2.15
C ILE A 13 -21.79 -6.30 -2.71
N ASN A 14 -21.69 -5.15 -2.05
CA ASN A 14 -22.45 -3.97 -2.45
C ASN A 14 -21.89 -3.47 -3.79
N HIS A 15 -22.71 -3.60 -4.84
CA HIS A 15 -22.38 -3.16 -6.21
C HIS A 15 -22.07 -1.65 -6.30
N ASP A 16 -22.47 -0.87 -5.31
CA ASP A 16 -22.23 0.59 -5.32
C ASP A 16 -20.79 0.94 -4.98
N SER A 17 -20.08 0.12 -4.21
CA SER A 17 -18.62 0.30 -3.96
C SER A 17 -17.79 0.15 -5.25
N ILE A 18 -18.34 -0.52 -6.26
CA ILE A 18 -17.69 -0.73 -7.57
C ILE A 18 -17.91 0.47 -8.51
N ARG A 19 -18.90 1.31 -8.26
CA ARG A 19 -19.17 2.49 -9.10
C ARG A 19 -18.08 3.56 -9.05
N ILE A 20 -17.31 3.62 -7.97
CA ILE A 20 -16.19 4.57 -7.84
C ILE A 20 -15.11 4.31 -8.90
N LEU A 21 -14.89 3.05 -9.25
CA LEU A 21 -13.90 2.66 -10.25
C LEU A 21 -14.30 3.04 -11.69
N ASN A 22 -15.57 3.38 -11.93
CA ASN A 22 -16.09 3.76 -13.25
C ASN A 22 -16.08 5.28 -13.52
N GLN A 23 -15.82 6.09 -12.53
CA GLN A 23 -15.46 7.48 -12.78
C GLN A 23 -13.96 7.50 -13.05
N ALA A 24 -13.57 7.86 -14.28
CA ALA A 24 -12.17 7.99 -14.65
C ALA A 24 -11.45 8.76 -13.52
N PRO A 25 -10.44 8.17 -12.88
CA PRO A 25 -9.82 8.78 -11.74
C PRO A 25 -9.26 10.11 -12.20
N TYR A 26 -9.66 11.20 -11.55
CA TYR A 26 -8.87 12.41 -11.56
C TYR A 26 -7.49 11.98 -11.06
N ASN A 27 -6.58 11.79 -12.01
CA ASN A 27 -5.19 11.50 -11.70
C ASN A 27 -4.51 12.84 -11.40
N PRO A 28 -4.32 13.23 -10.15
CA PRO A 28 -3.63 14.47 -9.80
C PRO A 28 -2.15 14.45 -10.21
N PHE A 29 -1.68 13.32 -10.74
CA PHE A 29 -0.29 13.06 -11.10
C PHE A 29 -0.05 12.89 -12.61
N ALA A 30 -0.98 13.32 -13.47
CA ALA A 30 -0.67 13.45 -14.89
C ALA A 30 0.49 14.44 -15.05
N PRO A 31 1.61 14.09 -15.72
CA PRO A 31 2.78 14.95 -15.81
C PRO A 31 2.42 16.20 -16.60
N ASN A 32 2.45 17.34 -15.92
CA ASN A 32 2.30 18.63 -16.55
C ASN A 32 3.59 18.94 -17.33
N GLN A 33 3.50 18.89 -18.65
CA GLN A 33 4.60 19.22 -19.56
C GLN A 33 4.82 20.75 -19.57
N ASN A 34 5.47 21.30 -18.55
CA ASN A 34 6.11 22.59 -18.64
C ASN A 34 7.36 22.62 -17.75
N ASN A 35 8.50 22.51 -18.40
CA ASN A 35 9.83 22.66 -17.85
C ASN A 35 10.06 24.04 -17.25
N ILE A 36 10.46 24.10 -15.99
CA ILE A 36 11.32 25.17 -15.48
C ILE A 36 12.33 24.55 -14.51
N ASN A 37 13.61 24.67 -14.82
CA ASN A 37 14.76 24.29 -14.00
C ASN A 37 14.80 25.16 -12.73
N ILE A 38 14.64 24.54 -11.55
CA ILE A 38 14.98 25.14 -10.26
C ILE A 38 15.78 24.10 -9.49
N LEU A 39 16.94 24.50 -8.94
CA LEU A 39 17.81 23.67 -8.14
C LEU A 39 17.08 23.20 -6.86
N PRO A 40 17.21 21.93 -6.45
CA PRO A 40 16.43 21.39 -5.33
C PRO A 40 16.92 21.91 -3.99
N ASN A 41 15.98 22.34 -3.16
CA ASN A 41 16.20 22.60 -1.74
C ASN A 41 16.12 21.25 -0.98
N ASN A 42 16.82 21.09 0.13
CA ASN A 42 16.98 19.82 0.85
C ASN A 42 15.68 19.11 1.28
N ASN A 43 14.55 19.82 1.25
CA ASN A 43 13.23 19.22 1.52
C ASN A 43 12.58 18.54 0.30
N ASP A 44 13.07 18.79 -0.91
CA ASP A 44 12.55 18.17 -2.14
C ASP A 44 13.08 16.74 -2.35
N ILE A 45 14.13 16.35 -1.62
CA ILE A 45 14.71 15.00 -1.68
C ILE A 45 13.71 13.94 -1.19
N TYR A 46 12.87 14.28 -0.21
CA TYR A 46 11.86 13.36 0.32
C TYR A 46 10.65 13.17 -0.59
N ASN A 47 10.35 14.12 -1.47
CA ASN A 47 9.17 14.08 -2.31
C ASN A 47 9.41 13.48 -3.72
N ASN A 48 10.66 13.35 -4.16
CA ASN A 48 10.99 12.94 -5.54
C ASN A 48 11.57 11.52 -5.68
N SER A 49 11.83 10.80 -4.57
CA SER A 49 12.56 9.52 -4.65
C SER A 49 11.72 8.29 -4.96
N ILE A 50 10.39 8.39 -5.10
CA ILE A 50 9.52 7.22 -5.33
C ILE A 50 8.95 7.14 -6.75
N HIS A 51 9.18 8.13 -7.62
CA HIS A 51 8.76 8.11 -9.01
C HIS A 51 9.90 7.92 -10.02
N ALA A 52 10.92 7.12 -9.68
CA ALA A 52 11.90 6.68 -10.66
C ALA A 52 11.28 5.61 -11.58
N THR A 53 10.69 6.10 -12.64
CA THR A 53 10.51 5.48 -13.96
C THR A 53 10.52 3.94 -14.02
N ARG A 54 9.32 3.36 -14.12
CA ARG A 54 9.16 2.02 -14.68
C ARG A 54 9.75 1.99 -16.10
N PRO A 55 10.57 1.00 -16.46
CA PRO A 55 11.03 0.87 -17.83
C PRO A 55 9.86 0.49 -18.74
N PHE A 56 9.62 1.30 -19.76
CA PHE A 56 8.73 0.96 -20.87
C PHE A 56 9.29 -0.28 -21.56
N SER A 57 8.58 -1.40 -21.50
CA SER A 57 8.81 -2.54 -22.36
C SER A 57 8.31 -2.21 -23.76
N ASN A 58 9.20 -1.71 -24.61
CA ASN A 58 8.93 -1.63 -26.05
C ASN A 58 9.02 -3.05 -26.62
N GLU A 59 7.86 -3.70 -26.80
CA GLU A 59 7.75 -4.82 -27.74
C GLU A 59 7.99 -4.31 -29.15
N ILE A 60 9.10 -4.73 -29.73
CA ILE A 60 9.38 -4.52 -31.15
C ILE A 60 8.47 -5.49 -31.92
N GLN A 61 7.37 -4.97 -32.49
CA GLN A 61 6.60 -5.68 -33.49
C GLN A 61 7.40 -5.75 -34.79
N ILE A 62 7.93 -6.92 -35.10
CA ILE A 62 8.51 -7.23 -36.39
C ILE A 62 7.36 -7.38 -37.40
N LYS A 63 7.13 -6.37 -38.21
CA LYS A 63 6.31 -6.47 -39.41
C LYS A 63 7.12 -7.15 -40.51
N ASN A 64 6.69 -8.34 -40.90
CA ASN A 64 7.19 -8.99 -42.12
C ASN A 64 6.62 -8.26 -43.34
N GLU A 65 7.45 -7.52 -44.03
CA GLU A 65 7.17 -7.02 -45.39
C GLU A 65 8.04 -7.75 -46.39
N ASP A 66 7.41 -8.23 -47.48
CA ASP A 66 8.00 -8.98 -48.59
C ASP A 66 9.11 -8.20 -49.31
N PRO A 67 10.15 -8.88 -49.85
CA PRO A 67 11.26 -8.20 -50.49
C PRO A 67 10.93 -7.80 -51.92
N LYS A 68 10.76 -6.51 -52.20
CA LYS A 68 10.89 -5.95 -53.53
C LYS A 68 12.24 -5.28 -53.68
N THR A 69 13.02 -5.91 -54.55
CA THR A 69 14.31 -5.50 -55.12
C THR A 69 14.39 -4.02 -55.49
N THR A 70 15.26 -3.28 -54.82
CA THR A 70 15.85 -2.07 -55.39
C THR A 70 17.33 -1.99 -54.96
N ASN A 71 18.21 -2.13 -55.93
CA ASN A 71 19.63 -1.85 -55.83
C ASN A 71 19.88 -0.44 -55.31
N LYS A 72 20.45 -0.31 -54.10
CA LYS A 72 21.18 0.88 -53.66
C LYS A 72 22.47 0.44 -53.00
N GLN A 73 23.57 1.05 -53.45
CA GLN A 73 24.92 0.88 -53.01
C GLN A 73 24.98 0.85 -51.45
N SER A 74 25.39 -0.28 -50.90
CA SER A 74 25.65 -0.47 -49.47
C SER A 74 26.95 0.26 -49.12
N SER A 75 26.86 1.38 -48.42
CA SER A 75 27.92 1.79 -47.52
C SER A 75 28.00 0.71 -46.44
N GLY A 76 29.07 -0.09 -46.45
CA GLY A 76 29.27 -1.21 -45.51
C GLY A 76 29.34 -0.65 -44.11
N ILE A 77 28.21 -0.69 -43.40
CA ILE A 77 28.16 -0.51 -41.96
C ILE A 77 28.77 -1.80 -41.40
N ASN A 78 29.85 -1.64 -40.63
CA ASN A 78 30.55 -2.78 -40.05
C ASN A 78 29.64 -3.35 -38.92
N ILE A 79 28.99 -4.48 -39.20
CA ILE A 79 28.08 -5.17 -38.29
C ILE A 79 28.73 -5.40 -36.91
N ASP A 80 30.04 -5.65 -36.89
CA ASP A 80 30.80 -5.87 -35.66
C ASP A 80 30.89 -4.61 -34.81
N GLU A 81 30.98 -3.43 -35.43
CA GLU A 81 30.95 -2.14 -34.70
C GLU A 81 29.57 -1.82 -34.13
N GLU A 82 28.50 -2.14 -34.84
CA GLU A 82 27.12 -1.98 -34.32
C GLU A 82 26.87 -2.91 -33.13
N ILE A 83 27.29 -4.16 -33.20
CA ILE A 83 27.18 -5.14 -32.12
C ILE A 83 27.96 -4.63 -30.88
N LEU A 84 29.21 -4.18 -31.10
CA LEU A 84 30.04 -3.68 -30.02
C LEU A 84 29.43 -2.43 -29.35
N LEU A 85 28.88 -1.52 -30.16
CA LEU A 85 28.20 -0.32 -29.64
C LEU A 85 26.93 -0.67 -28.84
N ALA A 86 26.11 -1.62 -29.34
CA ALA A 86 24.93 -2.10 -28.64
C ALA A 86 25.29 -2.78 -27.31
N GLN A 87 26.36 -3.58 -27.28
CA GLN A 87 26.86 -4.20 -26.06
C GLN A 87 27.33 -3.14 -25.04
N LYS A 88 28.07 -2.12 -25.50
CA LYS A 88 28.53 -1.01 -24.65
C LYS A 88 27.35 -0.23 -24.07
N GLN A 89 26.37 0.11 -24.89
CA GLN A 89 25.15 0.79 -24.43
C GLN A 89 24.34 -0.05 -23.43
N SER A 90 24.28 -1.36 -23.65
CA SER A 90 23.62 -2.29 -22.70
C SER A 90 24.36 -2.36 -21.36
N GLN A 91 25.70 -2.39 -21.39
CA GLN A 91 26.51 -2.36 -20.16
C GLN A 91 26.37 -1.04 -19.41
N GLU A 92 26.40 0.09 -20.12
CA GLU A 92 26.21 1.42 -19.52
C GLU A 92 24.80 1.56 -18.88
N ARG A 93 23.77 0.96 -19.51
CA ARG A 93 22.41 0.93 -18.96
C ARG A 93 22.35 0.08 -17.69
N MET A 94 22.89 -1.14 -17.70
CA MET A 94 22.92 -2.00 -16.53
C MET A 94 23.69 -1.37 -15.37
N GLU A 95 24.80 -0.67 -15.66
CA GLU A 95 25.58 0.02 -14.62
C GLU A 95 24.80 1.19 -14.01
N LYS A 96 24.10 1.99 -14.82
CA LYS A 96 23.22 3.06 -14.32
C LYS A 96 22.08 2.50 -13.47
N GLU A 97 21.48 1.40 -13.89
CA GLU A 97 20.42 0.72 -13.13
C GLU A 97 20.94 0.18 -11.80
N ARG A 98 22.13 -0.43 -11.80
CA ARG A 98 22.79 -0.88 -10.56
C ARG A 98 23.06 0.28 -9.59
N MET A 99 23.61 1.39 -10.07
CA MET A 99 23.86 2.58 -9.26
C MET A 99 22.57 3.19 -8.71
N ALA A 100 21.48 3.18 -9.50
CA ALA A 100 20.18 3.67 -9.04
C ALA A 100 19.61 2.80 -7.91
N ILE A 101 19.70 1.46 -8.05
CA ILE A 101 19.28 0.51 -7.01
C ILE A 101 20.13 0.67 -5.74
N GLU A 102 21.45 0.83 -5.88
CA GLU A 102 22.35 1.03 -4.75
C GLU A 102 22.01 2.32 -3.97
N TYR A 103 21.80 3.42 -4.70
CA TYR A 103 21.40 4.70 -4.11
C TYR A 103 20.02 4.61 -3.42
N GLU A 104 19.05 3.93 -4.04
CA GLU A 104 17.74 3.67 -3.44
C GLU A 104 17.86 2.86 -2.13
N ASN A 105 18.72 1.84 -2.10
CA ASN A 105 18.97 1.06 -0.91
C ASN A 105 19.65 1.88 0.20
N GLU A 106 20.55 2.80 -0.14
CA GLU A 106 21.17 3.74 0.83
C GLU A 106 20.12 4.65 1.46
N ILE A 107 19.22 5.22 0.66
CA ILE A 107 18.09 6.04 1.16
C ILE A 107 17.19 5.22 2.08
N LYS A 108 16.81 4.01 1.68
CA LYS A 108 15.99 3.11 2.52
C LYS A 108 16.70 2.82 3.84
N ALA A 109 17.98 2.52 3.82
CA ALA A 109 18.76 2.25 5.03
C ALA A 109 18.86 3.47 5.98
N GLU A 110 18.93 4.68 5.43
CA GLU A 110 18.94 5.91 6.23
C GLU A 110 17.56 6.19 6.85
N ILE A 111 16.49 6.01 6.10
CA ILE A 111 15.11 6.11 6.61
C ILE A 111 14.88 5.10 7.73
N GLU A 112 15.39 3.87 7.58
CA GLU A 112 15.25 2.82 8.59
C GLU A 112 15.96 3.17 9.90
N LYS A 113 17.08 3.86 9.85
CA LYS A 113 17.84 4.27 11.04
C LYS A 113 17.21 5.46 11.77
N THR A 114 16.64 6.39 11.02
CA THR A 114 16.20 7.68 11.55
C THR A 114 14.72 7.75 11.86
N THR A 115 13.90 6.87 11.25
CA THR A 115 12.44 6.93 11.37
C THR A 115 11.89 5.64 11.98
N PRO A 116 11.13 5.71 13.10
CA PRO A 116 10.46 4.55 13.66
C PRO A 116 9.40 4.01 12.69
N LEU A 117 9.01 2.74 12.85
CA LEU A 117 7.93 2.15 12.04
C LEU A 117 6.62 2.91 12.20
N ILE A 118 6.29 3.26 13.45
CA ILE A 118 5.19 4.16 13.83
C ILE A 118 5.71 5.07 14.94
N SER A 119 5.44 6.37 14.85
CA SER A 119 5.82 7.32 15.90
C SER A 119 4.94 7.17 17.15
N GLU A 120 5.38 7.77 18.25
CA GLU A 120 4.47 8.15 19.32
C GLU A 120 3.34 9.05 18.80
N GLU A 121 2.30 9.23 19.62
CA GLU A 121 1.19 10.13 19.33
C GLU A 121 1.65 11.58 19.46
N LEU A 122 1.60 12.34 18.36
CA LEU A 122 2.04 13.73 18.26
C LEU A 122 0.82 14.66 18.18
N ASP A 123 0.96 15.88 18.69
CA ASP A 123 -0.04 16.94 18.44
C ASP A 123 -0.14 17.19 16.93
N ILE A 124 -1.36 17.24 16.40
CA ILE A 124 -1.62 17.44 14.97
C ILE A 124 -0.98 18.71 14.41
N LYS A 125 -0.70 19.69 15.26
CA LYS A 125 -0.03 20.94 14.88
C LYS A 125 1.38 20.75 14.34
N VAL A 126 1.97 19.55 14.49
CA VAL A 126 3.24 19.23 13.82
C VAL A 126 3.13 19.43 12.30
N LEU A 127 1.95 19.22 11.72
CA LEU A 127 1.71 19.46 10.29
C LEU A 127 1.89 20.93 9.89
N LEU A 128 1.58 21.88 10.76
CA LEU A 128 1.79 23.31 10.49
C LEU A 128 3.27 23.61 10.27
N LYS A 129 4.15 22.92 11.03
CA LYS A 129 5.60 23.05 10.91
C LYS A 129 6.10 22.30 9.68
N ASP A 130 5.60 21.08 9.43
CA ASP A 130 6.02 20.26 8.30
C ASP A 130 5.72 20.93 6.94
N TYR A 131 4.68 21.78 6.89
CA TYR A 131 4.23 22.48 5.67
C TYR A 131 4.41 24.01 5.75
N GLU A 132 5.25 24.52 6.68
CA GLU A 132 5.44 25.96 6.88
C GLU A 132 5.94 26.67 5.60
N GLU A 133 6.82 26.03 4.86
CA GLU A 133 7.37 26.55 3.59
C GLU A 133 6.46 26.29 2.38
N ASN A 134 5.41 25.46 2.53
CA ASN A 134 4.52 25.00 1.46
C ASN A 134 3.16 25.70 1.52
N LEU A 135 3.14 26.98 1.19
CA LEU A 135 1.92 27.84 1.30
C LEU A 135 0.71 27.29 0.51
N GLU A 136 0.94 26.49 -0.52
CA GLU A 136 -0.12 25.85 -1.31
C GLU A 136 -0.96 24.88 -0.48
N TYR A 137 -0.38 24.28 0.58
CA TYR A 137 -1.07 23.36 1.48
C TYR A 137 -1.64 24.02 2.74
N ALA A 138 -1.35 25.32 2.97
CA ALA A 138 -1.67 25.99 4.23
C ALA A 138 -3.16 25.89 4.64
N ASN A 139 -4.08 26.06 3.68
CA ASN A 139 -5.52 25.93 3.94
C ASN A 139 -5.91 24.50 4.29
N SER A 140 -5.35 23.53 3.58
CA SER A 140 -5.63 22.10 3.77
C SER A 140 -5.12 21.62 5.12
N VAL A 141 -3.89 22.00 5.49
CA VAL A 141 -3.30 21.70 6.79
C VAL A 141 -4.12 22.32 7.91
N LYS A 142 -4.59 23.57 7.75
CA LYS A 142 -5.44 24.23 8.73
C LYS A 142 -6.74 23.45 8.97
N ILE A 143 -7.44 23.02 7.91
CA ILE A 143 -8.66 22.21 8.02
C ILE A 143 -8.42 20.92 8.77
N ILE A 144 -7.32 20.21 8.46
CA ILE A 144 -6.93 18.96 9.15
C ILE A 144 -6.66 19.24 10.64
N THR A 145 -5.89 20.28 10.96
CA THR A 145 -5.55 20.62 12.35
C THR A 145 -6.73 21.14 13.18
N GLU A 146 -7.78 21.64 12.55
CA GLU A 146 -9.04 21.99 13.22
C GLU A 146 -9.94 20.76 13.49
N LYS A 147 -9.82 19.72 12.65
CA LYS A 147 -10.64 18.51 12.70
C LYS A 147 -10.08 17.42 13.61
N TYR A 148 -8.76 17.25 13.59
CA TYR A 148 -8.06 16.20 14.34
C TYR A 148 -7.19 16.82 15.43
N LYS A 149 -6.90 16.03 16.49
CA LYS A 149 -6.06 16.48 17.61
C LYS A 149 -4.68 15.90 17.59
N TYR A 150 -4.56 14.63 17.16
CA TYR A 150 -3.29 13.92 17.19
C TYR A 150 -3.05 13.18 15.88
N ILE A 151 -1.78 12.89 15.63
CA ILE A 151 -1.28 12.15 14.48
C ILE A 151 -0.19 11.19 14.94
N ARG A 152 -0.14 9.99 14.34
CA ARG A 152 1.05 9.14 14.38
C ARG A 152 1.65 9.09 12.99
N LYS A 153 2.93 9.45 12.90
CA LYS A 153 3.70 9.33 11.66
C LYS A 153 4.04 7.87 11.43
N VAL A 154 3.84 7.39 10.22
CA VAL A 154 4.17 6.05 9.79
C VAL A 154 5.39 6.11 8.88
N ARG A 155 6.28 5.10 8.94
CA ARG A 155 7.48 5.07 8.08
C ARG A 155 7.09 5.03 6.61
N ARG A 156 7.79 5.83 5.80
CA ARG A 156 7.66 5.88 4.32
C ARG A 156 8.48 4.76 3.68
N ASP A 157 7.93 3.57 3.62
CA ASP A 157 8.60 2.36 3.10
C ASP A 157 7.71 1.52 2.17
N GLY A 158 6.68 2.13 1.56
CA GLY A 158 5.71 1.42 0.73
C GLY A 158 4.71 0.55 1.50
N ASN A 159 4.92 0.36 2.81
CA ASN A 159 4.04 -0.43 3.67
C ASN A 159 3.16 0.43 4.59
N CYS A 160 3.21 1.76 4.45
CA CYS A 160 2.59 2.70 5.39
C CYS A 160 1.08 2.49 5.55
N PHE A 161 0.33 2.24 4.48
CA PHE A 161 -1.11 1.94 4.58
C PHE A 161 -1.36 0.67 5.40
N TYR A 162 -0.70 -0.43 5.06
CA TYR A 162 -0.91 -1.71 5.75
C TYR A 162 -0.52 -1.61 7.23
N ARG A 163 0.57 -0.90 7.53
CA ARG A 163 1.04 -0.67 8.90
C ARG A 163 0.06 0.19 9.70
N ALA A 164 -0.42 1.29 9.13
CA ALA A 164 -1.46 2.12 9.72
C ALA A 164 -2.74 1.33 9.99
N TYR A 165 -3.16 0.53 9.01
CA TYR A 165 -4.38 -0.29 9.10
C TYR A 165 -4.29 -1.32 10.24
N ILE A 166 -3.21 -2.11 10.29
CA ILE A 166 -3.03 -3.13 11.34
C ILE A 166 -2.93 -2.48 12.71
N TYR A 167 -2.14 -1.40 12.83
CA TYR A 167 -2.00 -0.70 14.10
C TYR A 167 -3.35 -0.24 14.65
N ARG A 168 -4.15 0.42 13.83
CA ARG A 168 -5.48 0.90 14.22
C ARG A 168 -6.47 -0.24 14.50
N LEU A 169 -6.37 -1.35 13.75
CA LEU A 169 -7.16 -2.54 14.00
C LEU A 169 -6.88 -3.13 15.39
N PHE A 170 -5.61 -3.31 15.74
CA PHE A 170 -5.19 -3.78 17.05
C PHE A 170 -5.61 -2.82 18.15
N GLU A 171 -5.35 -1.53 17.96
CA GLU A 171 -5.71 -0.48 18.90
C GLU A 171 -7.22 -0.48 19.19
N TYR A 172 -8.04 -0.51 18.15
CA TYR A 172 -9.48 -0.48 18.31
C TYR A 172 -10.02 -1.74 19.00
N ILE A 173 -9.52 -2.91 18.66
CA ILE A 173 -9.99 -4.17 19.24
C ILE A 173 -9.46 -4.37 20.66
N CYS A 174 -8.15 -4.20 20.85
CA CYS A 174 -7.49 -4.54 22.10
C CYS A 174 -7.67 -3.46 23.18
N ILE A 175 -7.49 -2.17 22.85
CA ILE A 175 -7.66 -1.07 23.83
C ILE A 175 -9.12 -0.92 24.24
N LYS A 176 -10.07 -1.06 23.29
CA LYS A 176 -11.50 -1.00 23.60
C LYS A 176 -12.03 -2.28 24.24
N ASN A 177 -11.20 -3.32 24.34
CA ASN A 177 -11.58 -4.64 24.85
C ASN A 177 -12.86 -5.19 24.18
N ASN A 178 -12.91 -5.05 22.85
CA ASN A 178 -14.08 -5.40 22.06
C ASN A 178 -14.10 -6.91 21.74
N HIS A 179 -14.61 -7.70 22.68
CA HIS A 179 -14.67 -9.17 22.57
C HIS A 179 -15.45 -9.66 21.33
N ARG A 180 -16.51 -8.96 20.91
CA ARG A 180 -17.26 -9.36 19.73
C ARG A 180 -16.39 -9.25 18.49
N LEU A 181 -15.79 -8.08 18.27
CA LEU A 181 -14.95 -7.84 17.12
C LEU A 181 -13.66 -8.69 17.16
N TYR A 182 -13.11 -8.92 18.35
CA TYR A 182 -11.99 -9.84 18.54
C TYR A 182 -12.31 -11.25 18.04
N ASN A 183 -13.46 -11.82 18.43
CA ASN A 183 -13.87 -13.16 17.99
C ASN A 183 -14.20 -13.22 16.50
N GLU A 184 -14.79 -12.16 15.93
CA GLU A 184 -15.04 -12.05 14.49
C GLU A 184 -13.71 -12.01 13.71
N MET A 185 -12.75 -11.25 14.20
CA MET A 185 -11.41 -11.17 13.59
C MET A 185 -10.65 -12.50 13.70
N LEU A 186 -10.67 -13.17 14.84
CA LEU A 186 -10.05 -14.48 14.99
C LEU A 186 -10.57 -15.49 13.95
N LYS A 187 -11.88 -15.53 13.72
CA LYS A 187 -12.47 -16.41 12.69
C LYS A 187 -11.94 -16.10 11.30
N LYS A 188 -11.75 -14.81 10.97
CA LYS A 188 -11.17 -14.39 9.68
C LYS A 188 -9.71 -14.82 9.56
N ILE A 189 -8.93 -14.62 10.63
CA ILE A 189 -7.51 -15.03 10.69
C ILE A 189 -7.39 -16.56 10.57
N GLU A 190 -8.18 -17.32 11.30
CA GLU A 190 -8.17 -18.78 11.23
C GLU A 190 -8.61 -19.32 9.86
N GLY A 191 -9.58 -18.67 9.23
CA GLY A 191 -10.07 -19.05 7.90
C GLY A 191 -9.09 -18.79 6.77
N ILE A 192 -8.03 -18.01 6.98
CA ILE A 192 -7.07 -17.64 5.91
C ILE A 192 -6.35 -18.88 5.36
N LYS A 193 -6.10 -19.89 6.17
CA LYS A 193 -5.42 -21.13 5.75
C LYS A 193 -6.14 -21.82 4.59
N ASP A 194 -7.45 -21.93 4.69
CA ASP A 194 -8.25 -22.56 3.63
C ASP A 194 -8.36 -21.64 2.41
N LEU A 195 -8.49 -20.34 2.63
CA LEU A 195 -8.56 -19.35 1.56
C LEU A 195 -7.25 -19.29 0.74
N THR A 196 -6.09 -19.28 1.40
CA THR A 196 -4.78 -19.26 0.72
C THR A 196 -4.54 -20.53 -0.09
N LYS A 197 -4.82 -21.70 0.48
CA LYS A 197 -4.70 -22.99 -0.24
C LYS A 197 -5.62 -23.06 -1.45
N LYS A 198 -6.89 -22.64 -1.30
CA LYS A 198 -7.86 -22.59 -2.40
C LYS A 198 -7.36 -21.73 -3.55
N ASN A 199 -6.63 -20.65 -3.26
CA ASN A 199 -6.12 -19.70 -4.24
C ASN A 199 -4.67 -20.00 -4.69
N GLY A 200 -4.21 -21.25 -4.47
CA GLY A 200 -2.97 -21.76 -5.05
C GLY A 200 -1.69 -21.39 -4.31
N TYR A 201 -1.79 -20.90 -3.08
CA TYR A 201 -0.61 -20.66 -2.24
C TYR A 201 -0.20 -21.93 -1.49
N ASP A 202 1.10 -22.17 -1.43
CA ASP A 202 1.64 -23.15 -0.50
C ASP A 202 1.58 -22.58 0.92
N TRP A 203 0.86 -23.27 1.80
CA TRP A 203 0.69 -22.85 3.19
C TRP A 203 2.02 -22.69 3.94
N ILE A 204 3.02 -23.50 3.60
CA ILE A 204 4.37 -23.43 4.20
C ILE A 204 4.97 -22.02 4.06
N LEU A 205 4.68 -21.32 2.96
CA LEU A 205 5.17 -19.95 2.74
C LEU A 205 4.45 -18.89 3.58
N VAL A 206 3.26 -19.19 4.08
CA VAL A 206 2.40 -18.23 4.82
C VAL A 206 2.36 -18.54 6.31
N GLU A 207 2.65 -19.78 6.71
CA GLU A 207 2.45 -20.29 8.07
C GLU A 207 3.20 -19.50 9.14
N ASP A 208 4.43 -19.08 8.88
CA ASP A 208 5.22 -18.31 9.84
C ASP A 208 4.61 -16.92 10.08
N PHE A 209 4.18 -16.24 9.00
CA PHE A 209 3.52 -14.94 9.10
C PHE A 209 2.16 -15.05 9.83
N TYR A 210 1.40 -16.11 9.54
CA TYR A 210 0.16 -16.43 10.25
C TYR A 210 0.42 -16.64 11.74
N ASN A 211 1.40 -17.45 12.10
CA ASN A 211 1.68 -17.80 13.50
C ASN A 211 2.07 -16.55 14.29
N VAL A 212 2.90 -15.66 13.72
CA VAL A 212 3.28 -14.40 14.35
C VAL A 212 2.05 -13.49 14.48
N PHE A 213 1.28 -13.29 13.42
CA PHE A 213 0.11 -12.42 13.47
C PHE A 213 -0.93 -12.93 14.49
N TYR A 214 -1.28 -14.20 14.44
CA TYR A 214 -2.24 -14.82 15.35
C TYR A 214 -1.76 -14.72 16.79
N GLY A 215 -0.51 -15.08 17.06
CA GLY A 215 0.08 -15.05 18.40
C GLY A 215 0.14 -13.64 18.98
N GLU A 216 0.59 -12.65 18.20
CA GLU A 216 0.68 -11.26 18.64
C GLU A 216 -0.72 -10.64 18.84
N PHE A 217 -1.69 -10.95 17.97
CA PHE A 217 -3.05 -10.47 18.12
C PHE A 217 -3.72 -11.01 19.40
N CYS A 218 -3.59 -12.30 19.67
CA CYS A 218 -4.09 -12.92 20.91
C CYS A 218 -3.36 -12.38 22.16
N SER A 219 -2.04 -12.22 22.08
CA SER A 219 -1.24 -11.73 23.19
C SER A 219 -1.52 -10.28 23.51
N CYS A 220 -1.73 -9.44 22.49
CA CYS A 220 -2.10 -8.05 22.64
C CYS A 220 -3.45 -7.90 23.35
N PHE A 221 -4.46 -8.66 22.91
CA PHE A 221 -5.79 -8.60 23.50
C PHE A 221 -5.80 -9.01 24.98
N ASN A 222 -4.97 -9.99 25.34
CA ASN A 222 -4.88 -10.53 26.69
C ASN A 222 -3.71 -9.95 27.51
N SER A 223 -3.00 -8.93 27.03
CA SER A 223 -1.75 -8.46 27.62
C SER A 223 -1.88 -8.02 29.07
N PHE A 224 -2.93 -7.29 29.40
CA PHE A 224 -3.16 -6.84 30.78
C PHE A 224 -3.50 -8.00 31.72
N GLN A 225 -4.32 -8.96 31.28
CA GLN A 225 -4.73 -10.10 32.10
C GLN A 225 -3.58 -11.08 32.33
N ASN A 226 -2.73 -11.30 31.32
CA ASN A 226 -1.65 -12.26 31.37
C ASN A 226 -0.40 -11.73 32.07
N ASN A 227 0.00 -10.49 31.82
CA ASN A 227 1.30 -9.98 32.21
C ASN A 227 1.25 -8.63 32.97
N GLY A 228 0.05 -8.05 33.18
CA GLY A 228 -0.11 -6.72 33.76
C GLY A 228 0.45 -5.57 32.89
N VAL A 229 0.82 -5.86 31.63
CA VAL A 229 1.32 -4.87 30.67
C VAL A 229 0.12 -4.17 30.04
N SER A 230 0.16 -2.85 29.95
CA SER A 230 -0.90 -2.11 29.26
C SER A 230 -0.94 -2.51 27.78
N VAL A 231 -2.14 -2.54 27.20
CA VAL A 231 -2.31 -2.82 25.76
C VAL A 231 -1.51 -1.83 24.92
N ARG A 232 -1.44 -0.56 25.33
CA ARG A 232 -0.69 0.48 24.64
C ARG A 232 0.81 0.16 24.62
N ASP A 233 1.38 -0.14 25.79
CA ASP A 233 2.81 -0.49 25.90
C ASP A 233 3.14 -1.76 25.10
N TYR A 234 2.22 -2.73 25.10
CA TYR A 234 2.37 -3.93 24.28
C TYR A 234 2.44 -3.58 22.79
N MET A 235 1.51 -2.76 22.31
CA MET A 235 1.45 -2.35 20.91
C MET A 235 2.67 -1.52 20.51
N ASP A 236 3.08 -0.57 21.35
CA ASP A 236 4.24 0.28 21.06
C ASP A 236 5.52 -0.57 20.96
N ASN A 237 5.68 -1.59 21.80
CA ASN A 237 6.77 -2.55 21.69
C ASN A 237 6.67 -3.43 20.42
N LEU A 238 5.48 -3.98 20.12
CA LEU A 238 5.26 -4.82 18.95
C LEU A 238 5.57 -4.08 17.64
N PHE A 239 5.05 -2.87 17.50
CA PHE A 239 5.23 -2.07 16.29
C PHE A 239 6.57 -1.31 16.24
N SER A 240 7.39 -1.38 17.29
CA SER A 240 8.80 -0.95 17.27
C SER A 240 9.73 -2.07 16.82
N ASP A 241 9.33 -3.32 16.98
CA ASP A 241 10.08 -4.50 16.53
C ASP A 241 9.95 -4.63 15.00
N LYS A 242 11.08 -4.42 14.30
CA LYS A 242 11.11 -4.44 12.84
C LYS A 242 10.71 -5.80 12.26
N ASP A 243 11.19 -6.88 12.86
CA ASP A 243 10.96 -8.23 12.33
C ASP A 243 9.49 -8.62 12.51
N LYS A 244 8.95 -8.46 13.72
CA LYS A 244 7.53 -8.71 13.97
C LYS A 244 6.64 -7.79 13.16
N GLY A 245 6.94 -6.49 13.12
CA GLY A 245 6.20 -5.52 12.31
C GLY A 245 6.13 -5.91 10.84
N ASN A 246 7.22 -6.39 10.26
CA ASN A 246 7.24 -6.88 8.88
C ASN A 246 6.45 -8.18 8.69
N TYR A 247 6.51 -9.12 9.65
CA TYR A 247 5.69 -10.34 9.59
C TYR A 247 4.19 -10.03 9.58
N LEU A 248 3.75 -9.02 10.36
CA LEU A 248 2.36 -8.55 10.31
C LEU A 248 1.99 -8.02 8.92
N ILE A 249 2.91 -7.27 8.27
CA ILE A 249 2.69 -6.75 6.91
C ILE A 249 2.62 -7.89 5.89
N TYR A 250 3.54 -8.85 5.92
CA TYR A 250 3.48 -10.02 5.03
C TYR A 250 2.14 -10.75 5.17
N PHE A 251 1.71 -11.00 6.40
CA PHE A 251 0.44 -11.68 6.63
C PHE A 251 -0.75 -10.95 6.00
N ILE A 252 -0.88 -9.62 6.22
CA ILE A 252 -2.01 -8.88 5.67
C ILE A 252 -1.97 -8.82 4.13
N ARG A 253 -0.77 -8.73 3.53
CA ARG A 253 -0.61 -8.78 2.07
C ARG A 253 -1.08 -10.12 1.50
N PHE A 254 -0.76 -11.25 2.15
CA PHE A 254 -1.28 -12.56 1.75
C PHE A 254 -2.79 -12.69 1.92
N CYS A 255 -3.36 -12.11 2.98
CA CYS A 255 -4.81 -12.04 3.14
C CYS A 255 -5.48 -11.32 1.98
N ILE A 256 -4.96 -10.14 1.62
CA ILE A 256 -5.48 -9.31 0.53
C ILE A 256 -5.30 -10.01 -0.82
N ALA A 257 -4.12 -10.57 -1.09
CA ALA A 257 -3.85 -11.30 -2.32
C ALA A 257 -4.78 -12.51 -2.49
N SER A 258 -4.99 -13.28 -1.42
CA SER A 258 -5.91 -14.41 -1.42
C SER A 258 -7.36 -13.97 -1.62
N TYR A 259 -7.77 -12.86 -1.00
CA TYR A 259 -9.11 -12.31 -1.18
C TYR A 259 -9.34 -11.80 -2.61
N LEU A 260 -8.36 -11.12 -3.20
CA LEU A 260 -8.43 -10.64 -4.59
C LEU A 260 -8.54 -11.80 -5.57
N LYS A 261 -7.76 -12.87 -5.40
CA LYS A 261 -7.83 -14.08 -6.24
C LYS A 261 -9.20 -14.78 -6.10
N GLU A 262 -9.71 -14.90 -4.88
CA GLU A 262 -11.04 -15.48 -4.63
C GLU A 262 -12.16 -14.69 -5.32
N ASN A 263 -11.99 -13.36 -5.40
CA ASN A 263 -12.97 -12.44 -5.98
C ASN A 263 -12.51 -11.87 -7.33
N ARG A 264 -11.69 -12.62 -8.08
CA ARG A 264 -11.05 -12.21 -9.33
C ARG A 264 -11.99 -11.48 -10.28
N MET A 265 -13.19 -12.02 -10.50
CA MET A 265 -14.18 -11.44 -11.43
C MET A 265 -14.58 -9.99 -11.12
N LEU A 266 -14.43 -9.56 -9.85
CA LEU A 266 -14.78 -8.21 -9.42
C LEU A 266 -13.64 -7.22 -9.64
N TYR A 267 -12.39 -7.68 -9.64
CA TYR A 267 -11.22 -6.81 -9.63
C TYR A 267 -10.43 -6.82 -10.93
N GLU A 268 -10.43 -7.95 -11.66
CA GLU A 268 -9.64 -8.14 -12.88
C GLU A 268 -9.90 -7.09 -13.95
N VAL A 269 -11.15 -6.61 -14.05
CA VAL A 269 -11.57 -5.59 -15.04
C VAL A 269 -10.87 -4.23 -14.85
N TYR A 270 -10.29 -3.98 -13.69
CA TYR A 270 -9.60 -2.74 -13.36
C TYR A 270 -8.07 -2.86 -13.45
N ILE A 271 -7.57 -4.03 -13.85
CA ILE A 271 -6.14 -4.33 -13.86
C ILE A 271 -5.67 -4.48 -15.30
N GLU A 272 -4.66 -3.73 -15.66
CA GLU A 272 -4.01 -3.87 -16.95
C GLU A 272 -3.02 -5.05 -16.94
N GLY A 273 -3.14 -5.93 -17.93
CA GLY A 273 -2.27 -7.08 -18.09
C GLY A 273 -2.74 -8.33 -17.37
N ASP A 274 -1.79 -9.21 -17.01
CA ASP A 274 -2.09 -10.48 -16.35
C ASP A 274 -2.33 -10.28 -14.85
N PHE A 275 -3.51 -10.71 -14.39
CA PHE A 275 -3.96 -10.52 -13.02
C PHE A 275 -3.03 -11.16 -11.97
N ASP A 276 -2.57 -12.39 -12.21
CA ASP A 276 -1.71 -13.10 -11.26
C ASP A 276 -0.31 -12.47 -11.19
N THR A 277 0.17 -11.94 -12.31
CA THR A 277 1.42 -11.17 -12.34
C THR A 277 1.28 -9.86 -11.60
N TRP A 278 0.15 -9.18 -11.75
CA TRP A 278 -0.15 -7.95 -11.02
C TRP A 278 -0.22 -8.22 -9.50
N ILE A 279 -0.94 -9.28 -9.07
CA ILE A 279 -1.01 -9.67 -7.66
C ILE A 279 0.40 -9.86 -7.07
N ARG A 280 1.27 -10.59 -7.77
CA ARG A 280 2.64 -10.82 -7.29
C ARG A 280 3.45 -9.54 -7.16
N LYS A 281 3.31 -8.63 -8.10
CA LYS A 281 4.11 -7.40 -8.17
C LYS A 281 3.59 -6.28 -7.27
N GLU A 282 2.26 -6.12 -7.21
CA GLU A 282 1.66 -4.94 -6.59
C GLU A 282 1.05 -5.23 -5.21
N VAL A 283 0.73 -6.50 -4.90
CA VAL A 283 0.11 -6.86 -3.63
C VAL A 283 1.04 -7.67 -2.73
N GLU A 284 1.63 -8.74 -3.25
CA GLU A 284 2.48 -9.64 -2.46
C GLU A 284 3.86 -9.03 -2.18
N ALA A 285 4.41 -8.28 -3.15
CA ALA A 285 5.71 -7.65 -2.99
C ALA A 285 5.68 -6.61 -1.86
N ILE A 286 6.68 -6.71 -0.98
CA ILE A 286 6.92 -5.72 0.07
C ILE A 286 7.42 -4.41 -0.56
N ASP A 287 7.22 -3.32 0.16
CA ASP A 287 7.64 -1.96 -0.21
C ASP A 287 6.87 -1.37 -1.40
N ASN A 288 5.79 -2.01 -1.83
CA ASN A 288 4.85 -1.43 -2.79
C ASN A 288 3.68 -0.75 -2.07
N GLU A 289 3.37 0.46 -2.50
CA GLU A 289 2.27 1.24 -1.94
C GLU A 289 0.91 0.57 -2.20
N ALA A 290 -0.01 0.74 -1.25
CA ALA A 290 -1.39 0.33 -1.46
C ALA A 290 -2.12 1.38 -2.27
N ASP A 291 -2.73 0.97 -3.37
CA ASP A 291 -3.66 1.77 -4.15
C ASP A 291 -5.13 1.37 -3.83
N GLN A 292 -6.09 1.98 -4.47
CA GLN A 292 -7.52 1.81 -4.20
C GLN A 292 -7.97 0.36 -4.20
N ILE A 293 -7.45 -0.47 -5.11
CA ILE A 293 -7.81 -1.90 -5.21
C ILE A 293 -7.38 -2.65 -3.95
N GLN A 294 -6.15 -2.44 -3.48
CA GLN A 294 -5.65 -3.07 -2.26
C GLN A 294 -6.39 -2.57 -1.02
N ILE A 295 -6.70 -1.27 -0.96
CA ILE A 295 -7.47 -0.67 0.14
C ILE A 295 -8.87 -1.26 0.19
N MET A 296 -9.58 -1.32 -0.94
CA MET A 296 -10.92 -1.94 -1.02
C MET A 296 -10.90 -3.41 -0.63
N ALA A 297 -9.91 -4.17 -1.13
CA ALA A 297 -9.78 -5.58 -0.79
C ALA A 297 -9.50 -5.78 0.71
N CYS A 298 -8.68 -4.92 1.31
CA CYS A 298 -8.39 -4.92 2.73
C CYS A 298 -9.64 -4.66 3.56
N VAL A 299 -10.37 -3.61 3.25
CA VAL A 299 -11.63 -3.24 3.91
C VAL A 299 -12.68 -4.33 3.78
N ASN A 300 -12.84 -4.90 2.60
CA ASN A 300 -13.84 -5.96 2.36
C ASN A 300 -13.45 -7.27 3.06
N TYR A 301 -12.16 -7.63 3.09
CA TYR A 301 -11.72 -8.84 3.79
C TYR A 301 -11.90 -8.73 5.30
N PHE A 302 -11.44 -7.64 5.91
CA PHE A 302 -11.48 -7.45 7.36
C PHE A 302 -12.83 -6.90 7.88
N ASP A 303 -13.64 -6.35 7.01
CA ASP A 303 -14.91 -5.64 7.33
C ASP A 303 -14.72 -4.44 8.28
N ILE A 304 -13.59 -3.77 8.16
CA ILE A 304 -13.25 -2.57 8.92
C ILE A 304 -13.04 -1.40 7.95
N GLY A 305 -13.89 -0.38 8.08
CA GLY A 305 -13.87 0.78 7.19
C GLY A 305 -12.67 1.69 7.41
N VAL A 306 -12.26 2.36 6.33
CA VAL A 306 -11.20 3.36 6.31
C VAL A 306 -11.75 4.68 5.79
N LYS A 307 -11.37 5.78 6.43
CA LYS A 307 -11.58 7.13 5.97
C LYS A 307 -10.24 7.79 5.69
N ILE A 308 -10.08 8.29 4.47
CA ILE A 308 -8.85 8.89 3.99
C ILE A 308 -9.09 10.39 3.82
N GLU A 309 -8.33 11.20 4.55
CA GLU A 309 -8.22 12.63 4.34
C GLU A 309 -7.08 12.88 3.35
N TYR A 310 -7.40 13.38 2.16
CA TYR A 310 -6.40 13.73 1.15
C TYR A 310 -5.89 15.15 1.38
N LEU A 311 -4.59 15.27 1.67
CA LEU A 311 -3.94 16.57 1.75
C LEU A 311 -3.63 17.07 0.34
N ASN A 312 -4.50 17.93 -0.19
CA ASN A 312 -4.40 18.51 -1.52
C ASN A 312 -4.12 20.01 -1.47
N LYS A 313 -3.50 20.56 -2.52
CA LYS A 313 -3.18 21.99 -2.64
C LYS A 313 -4.42 22.90 -2.68
N LEU A 314 -5.50 22.44 -3.27
CA LEU A 314 -6.69 23.27 -3.55
C LEU A 314 -7.83 23.03 -2.55
N LYS A 315 -8.12 21.77 -2.23
CA LYS A 315 -9.25 21.39 -1.38
C LYS A 315 -8.96 20.03 -0.75
N ASN A 316 -9.23 19.92 0.55
CA ASN A 316 -9.23 18.62 1.20
C ASN A 316 -10.39 17.79 0.65
N GLU A 317 -10.05 16.60 0.26
CA GLU A 317 -11.00 15.58 -0.16
C GLU A 317 -11.03 14.47 0.87
N VAL A 318 -12.21 13.93 1.12
CA VAL A 318 -12.42 12.84 2.07
C VAL A 318 -13.02 11.68 1.30
N VAL A 319 -12.37 10.55 1.34
CA VAL A 319 -12.87 9.31 0.73
C VAL A 319 -13.07 8.25 1.81
N LYS A 320 -14.18 7.53 1.74
CA LYS A 320 -14.50 6.43 2.65
C LYS A 320 -14.53 5.12 1.89
N PHE A 321 -14.02 4.08 2.53
CA PHE A 321 -14.10 2.71 2.04
C PHE A 321 -14.74 1.83 3.10
N PRO A 322 -15.89 1.19 2.84
CA PRO A 322 -16.80 1.48 1.72
C PRO A 322 -17.51 2.84 1.88
N GLU A 323 -18.01 3.41 0.78
CA GLU A 323 -18.63 4.76 0.76
C GLU A 323 -19.88 4.87 1.60
N ASP A 324 -20.67 3.80 1.65
CA ASP A 324 -21.97 3.75 2.34
C ASP A 324 -21.86 3.57 3.85
N LYS A 325 -20.66 3.31 4.38
CA LYS A 325 -20.47 3.23 5.85
C LYS A 325 -20.65 4.60 6.50
N SER A 326 -21.38 4.62 7.62
CA SER A 326 -21.49 5.83 8.42
C SER A 326 -20.17 6.14 9.13
N ASP A 327 -19.94 7.41 9.49
CA ASP A 327 -18.72 7.79 10.23
C ASP A 327 -18.57 7.07 11.57
N GLN A 328 -19.68 6.59 12.15
CA GLN A 328 -19.68 5.82 13.40
C GLN A 328 -19.16 4.39 13.23
N ASP A 329 -19.21 3.87 12.01
CA ASP A 329 -18.77 2.51 11.66
C ASP A 329 -17.33 2.47 11.11
N ILE A 330 -16.68 3.63 10.98
CA ILE A 330 -15.31 3.75 10.50
C ILE A 330 -14.38 3.95 11.69
N PHE A 331 -13.46 3.00 11.87
CA PHE A 331 -12.52 3.02 12.99
C PHE A 331 -11.11 3.48 12.61
N ILE A 332 -10.79 3.47 11.31
CA ILE A 332 -9.47 3.78 10.80
C ILE A 332 -9.55 5.07 10.00
N GLU A 333 -8.92 6.11 10.51
CA GLU A 333 -8.78 7.39 9.82
C GLU A 333 -7.31 7.66 9.53
N VAL A 334 -7.01 7.98 8.27
CA VAL A 334 -5.65 8.21 7.80
C VAL A 334 -5.55 9.50 7.00
N LEU A 335 -4.41 10.16 7.09
CA LEU A 335 -4.02 11.28 6.24
C LEU A 335 -3.22 10.74 5.07
N PHE A 336 -3.70 10.96 3.86
CA PHE A 336 -2.93 10.70 2.65
C PHE A 336 -2.19 11.96 2.21
N THR A 337 -0.90 11.82 2.06
CA THR A 337 -0.03 12.72 1.31
C THR A 337 0.53 11.95 0.12
N PRO A 338 1.00 12.58 -0.96
CA PRO A 338 1.51 11.84 -2.11
C PRO A 338 2.46 10.69 -1.73
N GLY A 339 2.03 9.44 -2.04
CA GLY A 339 2.77 8.23 -1.75
C GLY A 339 2.87 7.85 -0.27
N HIS A 340 1.96 8.35 0.61
CA HIS A 340 2.11 8.07 2.03
C HIS A 340 0.84 8.21 2.85
N TYR A 341 0.74 7.38 3.90
CA TYR A 341 -0.35 7.39 4.87
C TYR A 341 0.17 7.55 6.30
N ASP A 342 -0.39 8.52 7.04
CA ASP A 342 -0.23 8.71 8.48
C ASP A 342 -1.56 8.47 9.21
N ILE A 343 -1.53 8.15 10.51
CA ILE A 343 -2.74 7.83 11.29
C ILE A 343 -3.28 9.09 11.96
N LEU A 344 -4.60 9.32 11.87
CA LEU A 344 -5.28 10.47 12.46
C LEU A 344 -6.13 10.08 13.68
N TYR A 345 -6.24 11.03 14.65
CA TYR A 345 -7.04 10.89 15.87
C TYR A 345 -7.80 12.18 16.20
N HIS A 346 -9.04 12.02 16.70
CA HIS A 346 -9.89 13.14 17.19
C HIS A 346 -9.56 13.58 18.62
#